data_e6169095988978597c765d27fe1405eb
#
_entry.id   e6169095988978597c765d27fe1405eb
#
_cell.length_a   1.000
_cell.length_b   1.000
_cell.length_c   1.000
_cell.angle_alpha   90.00
_cell.angle_beta   90.00
_cell.angle_gamma   90.00
#
_symmetry.space_group_name_H-M   'P 1'
#
loop_
_entity.id
_entity.type
_entity.pdbx_description
1 polymer ?
#
loop_
_entity_poly.entity_id
_entity_poly.type
_entity_poly.pdbx_seq_one_letter_code
_entity_poly.pdbx_strand_id
1 'polypeptide(L)'
;MNSRRNFIRTSAAGITGITLGQGFTFSSSGTNIKDMPVHAFTKCLQFLDFDEMSEVLAARGFDGADLAVRPGGQVLPENVAVDLPKAVKALRNAGIDTSMIVTAINNPDDQFTRPILKSMADLGIKNYRFGYLDYDNKLSVPENLELHKITFEKLEKVNREYGVHGGYQNHSGRRVGGPVWDLYHLLKDRNPEFIGVQ
;
A
#
# COMPACT_ATOMS: atom_id res chain seq x y z
N MET A 1 -16.39 -22.39 15.42
CA MET A 1 -16.26 -21.92 14.03
C MET A 1 -14.79 -21.59 13.80
N ASN A 2 -14.12 -22.25 12.86
CA ASN A 2 -12.72 -21.94 12.56
C ASN A 2 -12.65 -20.56 11.89
N SER A 3 -11.88 -19.65 12.48
CA SER A 3 -11.67 -18.31 11.96
C SER A 3 -11.03 -18.40 10.56
N ARG A 4 -11.31 -17.44 9.65
CA ARG A 4 -10.65 -17.31 8.33
C ARG A 4 -9.13 -17.33 8.45
N ARG A 5 -8.62 -16.79 9.53
CA ARG A 5 -7.20 -16.81 9.92
C ARG A 5 -6.67 -18.24 10.08
N ASN A 6 -7.44 -19.14 10.70
CA ASN A 6 -7.08 -20.55 10.83
C ASN A 6 -7.16 -21.28 9.48
N PHE A 7 -8.11 -20.93 8.61
CA PHE A 7 -8.20 -21.49 7.26
C PHE A 7 -6.99 -21.16 6.40
N ILE A 8 -6.58 -19.88 6.35
CA ILE A 8 -5.38 -19.44 5.61
C ILE A 8 -4.13 -20.10 6.18
N ARG A 9 -4.00 -20.18 7.50
CA ARG A 9 -2.88 -20.85 8.19
C ARG A 9 -2.81 -22.35 7.89
N THR A 10 -3.95 -23.03 7.80
CA THR A 10 -4.02 -24.47 7.53
C THR A 10 -3.75 -24.78 6.06
N SER A 11 -4.20 -23.92 5.14
CA SER A 11 -3.96 -24.11 3.70
C SER A 11 -2.49 -23.94 3.30
N ALA A 12 -1.74 -23.09 4.01
CA ALA A 12 -0.32 -22.90 3.78
C ALA A 12 0.55 -24.09 4.27
N ALA A 13 0.05 -24.87 5.23
CA ALA A 13 0.75 -26.05 5.76
C ALA A 13 0.68 -27.28 4.84
N GLY A 14 -0.19 -27.26 3.81
CA GLY A 14 -0.44 -28.41 2.94
C GLY A 14 0.50 -28.55 1.72
N ILE A 15 1.49 -27.70 1.54
CA ILE A 15 2.37 -27.72 0.35
C ILE A 15 3.74 -28.39 0.61
N THR A 16 3.94 -29.03 1.74
CA THR A 16 5.17 -29.76 2.02
C THR A 16 5.01 -31.25 1.70
N GLY A 17 5.12 -31.60 0.44
CA GLY A 17 5.11 -33.01 0.09
C GLY A 17 5.26 -33.36 -1.38
N ILE A 18 6.27 -32.83 -2.09
CA ILE A 18 6.81 -33.50 -3.28
C ILE A 18 8.33 -33.33 -3.27
N THR A 19 9.01 -34.34 -2.71
CA THR A 19 10.45 -34.53 -2.90
C THR A 19 10.66 -35.32 -4.19
N LEU A 20 11.13 -34.66 -5.24
CA LEU A 20 11.89 -35.33 -6.30
C LEU A 20 13.31 -34.82 -6.22
N GLY A 21 14.21 -35.77 -6.01
CA GLY A 21 15.61 -35.55 -5.72
C GLY A 21 16.36 -34.78 -6.76
N GLN A 22 16.98 -33.74 -6.30
CA GLN A 22 18.36 -33.30 -6.50
C GLN A 22 18.52 -31.94 -5.82
N GLY A 23 19.27 -31.94 -4.80
CA GLY A 23 20.05 -30.93 -4.10
C GLY A 23 19.82 -29.43 -4.30
N PHE A 24 18.59 -28.92 -4.19
CA PHE A 24 18.36 -27.52 -3.87
C PHE A 24 17.88 -27.42 -2.45
N THR A 25 18.80 -27.20 -1.52
CA THR A 25 18.47 -26.77 -0.17
C THR A 25 17.99 -25.33 -0.26
N PHE A 26 16.67 -25.12 -0.37
CA PHE A 26 16.10 -23.86 0.02
C PHE A 26 16.32 -23.71 1.52
N SER A 27 17.30 -22.90 1.90
CA SER A 27 17.41 -22.40 3.26
C SER A 27 16.16 -21.54 3.49
N SER A 28 15.09 -22.13 3.99
CA SER A 28 13.98 -21.39 4.52
C SER A 28 14.48 -20.72 5.80
N SER A 29 14.94 -19.47 5.68
CA SER A 29 14.93 -18.57 6.84
C SER A 29 13.46 -18.45 7.21
N GLY A 30 13.05 -19.30 8.15
CA GLY A 30 11.65 -19.54 8.49
C GLY A 30 11.03 -18.31 9.13
N THR A 31 10.52 -17.42 8.30
CA THR A 31 9.48 -16.51 8.75
C THR A 31 8.26 -17.39 9.01
N ASN A 32 7.90 -17.54 10.26
CA ASN A 32 6.76 -18.36 10.65
C ASN A 32 5.51 -17.66 10.11
N ILE A 33 4.88 -18.22 9.08
CA ILE A 33 3.67 -17.64 8.44
C ILE A 33 2.58 -17.35 9.48
N LYS A 34 2.62 -18.00 10.62
CA LYS A 34 1.72 -17.76 11.76
C LYS A 34 1.83 -16.36 12.36
N ASP A 35 2.96 -15.70 12.17
CA ASP A 35 3.28 -14.41 12.80
C ASP A 35 3.23 -13.23 11.79
N MET A 36 2.80 -13.48 10.55
CA MET A 36 2.61 -12.40 9.56
C MET A 36 1.35 -11.60 9.89
N PRO A 37 1.44 -10.27 10.05
CA PRO A 37 0.28 -9.43 10.28
C PRO A 37 -0.65 -9.42 9.06
N VAL A 38 -1.95 -9.42 9.30
CA VAL A 38 -2.98 -9.34 8.25
C VAL A 38 -3.69 -8.00 8.35
N HIS A 39 -3.50 -7.15 7.34
CA HIS A 39 -4.14 -5.85 7.23
C HIS A 39 -5.38 -5.90 6.34
N ALA A 40 -6.36 -5.08 6.68
CA ALA A 40 -7.55 -4.90 5.85
C ALA A 40 -7.48 -3.56 5.10
N PHE A 41 -7.73 -3.59 3.80
CA PHE A 41 -7.99 -2.35 3.07
C PHE A 41 -9.38 -1.82 3.42
N THR A 42 -9.44 -0.63 3.97
CA THR A 42 -10.66 -0.07 4.58
C THR A 42 -11.72 0.40 3.58
N LYS A 43 -11.47 0.28 2.28
CA LYS A 43 -12.41 0.70 1.22
C LYS A 43 -13.83 0.16 1.40
N CYS A 44 -13.99 -1.07 1.87
CA CYS A 44 -15.30 -1.69 2.07
C CYS A 44 -16.03 -1.22 3.34
N LEU A 45 -15.39 -0.40 4.17
CA LEU A 45 -15.91 0.10 5.44
C LEU A 45 -16.11 1.63 5.44
N GLN A 46 -16.12 2.27 4.27
CA GLN A 46 -16.19 3.74 4.12
C GLN A 46 -17.51 4.37 4.61
N PHE A 47 -18.50 3.55 4.89
CA PHE A 47 -19.79 3.96 5.44
C PHE A 47 -19.82 4.02 6.98
N LEU A 48 -18.77 3.56 7.64
CA LEU A 48 -18.60 3.59 9.09
C LEU A 48 -17.77 4.81 9.51
N ASP A 49 -18.01 5.31 10.71
CA ASP A 49 -17.09 6.26 11.33
C ASP A 49 -15.78 5.60 11.78
N PHE A 50 -14.84 6.39 12.32
CA PHE A 50 -13.51 5.87 12.64
C PHE A 50 -13.53 4.86 13.79
N ASP A 51 -14.37 5.08 14.80
CA ASP A 51 -14.46 4.18 15.96
C ASP A 51 -15.16 2.88 15.56
N GLU A 52 -16.33 2.95 14.90
CA GLU A 52 -17.04 1.79 14.38
C GLU A 52 -16.18 0.94 13.44
N MET A 53 -15.46 1.57 12.50
CA MET A 53 -14.54 0.88 11.60
C MET A 53 -13.46 0.13 12.39
N SER A 54 -12.87 0.79 13.38
CA SER A 54 -11.78 0.22 14.19
C SER A 54 -12.26 -0.97 15.01
N GLU A 55 -13.46 -0.88 15.63
CA GLU A 55 -14.10 -1.96 16.38
C GLU A 55 -14.41 -3.17 15.47
N VAL A 56 -14.93 -2.93 14.26
CA VAL A 56 -15.21 -4.00 13.30
C VAL A 56 -13.93 -4.72 12.89
N LEU A 57 -12.84 -4.01 12.64
CA LEU A 57 -11.56 -4.61 12.28
C LEU A 57 -11.00 -5.45 13.42
N ALA A 58 -11.01 -4.94 14.65
CA ALA A 58 -10.56 -5.65 15.83
C ALA A 58 -11.41 -6.90 16.10
N ALA A 59 -12.74 -6.78 16.04
CA ALA A 59 -13.66 -7.92 16.24
C ALA A 59 -13.49 -9.01 15.18
N ARG A 60 -13.00 -8.68 13.99
CA ARG A 60 -12.70 -9.64 12.90
C ARG A 60 -11.29 -10.23 12.97
N GLY A 61 -10.46 -9.77 13.92
CA GLY A 61 -9.12 -10.29 14.15
C GLY A 61 -8.10 -9.86 13.11
N PHE A 62 -8.26 -8.67 12.51
CA PHE A 62 -7.21 -8.04 11.72
C PHE A 62 -6.13 -7.48 12.64
N ASP A 63 -4.89 -7.50 12.18
CA ASP A 63 -3.75 -6.94 12.91
C ASP A 63 -3.55 -5.47 12.56
N GLY A 64 -4.02 -5.04 11.37
CA GLY A 64 -3.88 -3.66 10.92
C GLY A 64 -4.87 -3.24 9.84
N ALA A 65 -4.77 -1.97 9.45
CA ALA A 65 -5.60 -1.34 8.44
C ALA A 65 -4.76 -0.59 7.42
N ASP A 66 -5.04 -0.82 6.14
CA ASP A 66 -4.59 0.02 5.03
C ASP A 66 -5.66 1.10 4.82
N LEU A 67 -5.48 2.23 5.50
CA LEU A 67 -6.49 3.28 5.58
C LEU A 67 -6.62 4.05 4.27
N ALA A 68 -7.85 4.21 3.77
CA ALA A 68 -8.13 4.94 2.54
C ALA A 68 -8.10 6.46 2.76
N VAL A 69 -7.02 7.11 2.30
CA VAL A 69 -6.79 8.57 2.37
C VAL A 69 -6.83 9.15 0.95
N ARG A 70 -8.03 9.36 0.43
CA ARG A 70 -8.24 9.75 -0.96
C ARG A 70 -9.66 10.29 -1.18
N PRO A 71 -10.00 10.88 -2.33
CA PRO A 71 -11.38 11.24 -2.64
C PRO A 71 -12.32 10.05 -2.45
N GLY A 72 -13.40 10.27 -1.69
CA GLY A 72 -14.35 9.24 -1.29
C GLY A 72 -13.79 8.15 -0.34
N GLY A 73 -12.65 8.36 0.29
CA GLY A 73 -12.09 7.50 1.34
C GLY A 73 -12.59 7.87 2.73
N GLN A 74 -12.14 7.14 3.77
CA GLN A 74 -12.41 7.48 5.17
C GLN A 74 -11.84 8.86 5.52
N VAL A 75 -10.66 9.18 4.99
CA VAL A 75 -10.02 10.49 5.15
C VAL A 75 -9.95 11.18 3.80
N LEU A 76 -10.57 12.35 3.69
CA LEU A 76 -10.51 13.16 2.50
C LEU A 76 -9.18 13.93 2.44
N PRO A 77 -8.55 14.11 1.26
CA PRO A 77 -7.29 14.84 1.12
C PRO A 77 -7.29 16.23 1.72
N GLU A 78 -8.37 16.97 1.55
CA GLU A 78 -8.57 18.33 2.06
C GLU A 78 -8.64 18.40 3.59
N ASN A 79 -9.01 17.30 4.25
CA ASN A 79 -9.16 17.22 5.70
C ASN A 79 -8.03 16.42 6.37
N VAL A 80 -7.01 16.00 5.60
CA VAL A 80 -6.00 15.05 6.07
C VAL A 80 -5.30 15.46 7.36
N ALA A 81 -4.99 16.74 7.53
CA ALA A 81 -4.30 17.26 8.72
C ALA A 81 -5.12 17.09 10.02
N VAL A 82 -6.44 17.01 9.91
CA VAL A 82 -7.36 16.92 11.06
C VAL A 82 -7.87 15.48 11.23
N ASP A 83 -8.26 14.83 10.14
CA ASP A 83 -8.99 13.58 10.23
C ASP A 83 -8.06 12.35 10.22
N LEU A 84 -6.89 12.42 9.58
CA LEU A 84 -5.93 11.31 9.64
C LEU A 84 -5.44 11.02 11.08
N PRO A 85 -5.08 12.03 11.89
CA PRO A 85 -4.74 11.79 13.30
C PRO A 85 -5.88 11.16 14.11
N LYS A 86 -7.15 11.57 13.86
CA LYS A 86 -8.32 10.99 14.54
C LYS A 86 -8.51 9.52 14.17
N ALA A 87 -8.47 9.21 12.86
CA ALA A 87 -8.63 7.86 12.37
C ALA A 87 -7.53 6.91 12.91
N VAL A 88 -6.28 7.37 12.89
CA VAL A 88 -5.14 6.60 13.43
C VAL A 88 -5.26 6.40 14.93
N LYS A 89 -5.76 7.41 15.67
CA LYS A 89 -6.03 7.30 17.12
C LYS A 89 -7.10 6.25 17.40
N ALA A 90 -8.22 6.25 16.66
CA ALA A 90 -9.28 5.25 16.80
C ALA A 90 -8.76 3.83 16.54
N LEU A 91 -8.01 3.62 15.46
CA LEU A 91 -7.39 2.35 15.14
C LEU A 91 -6.45 1.87 16.26
N ARG A 92 -5.55 2.73 16.73
CA ARG A 92 -4.63 2.40 17.84
C ARG A 92 -5.35 2.06 19.14
N ASN A 93 -6.42 2.76 19.45
CA ASN A 93 -7.25 2.48 20.64
C ASN A 93 -7.89 1.08 20.56
N ALA A 94 -8.23 0.63 19.37
CA ALA A 94 -8.76 -0.72 19.12
C ALA A 94 -7.67 -1.79 18.95
N GLY A 95 -6.39 -1.44 19.10
CA GLY A 95 -5.27 -2.35 18.91
C GLY A 95 -4.95 -2.70 17.45
N ILE A 96 -5.39 -1.85 16.50
CA ILE A 96 -5.18 -2.03 15.06
C ILE A 96 -4.00 -1.15 14.61
N ASP A 97 -3.01 -1.77 13.97
CA ASP A 97 -1.87 -1.04 13.40
C ASP A 97 -2.26 -0.28 12.12
N THR A 98 -1.52 0.78 11.82
CA THR A 98 -1.64 1.54 10.56
C THR A 98 -0.23 1.79 10.03
N SER A 99 0.33 0.79 9.36
CA SER A 99 1.67 0.88 8.76
C SER A 99 1.64 1.45 7.34
N MET A 100 0.46 1.47 6.71
CA MET A 100 0.27 1.96 5.35
C MET A 100 -1.05 2.71 5.19
N ILE A 101 -1.04 3.73 4.31
CA ILE A 101 -2.26 4.37 3.82
C ILE A 101 -2.40 4.18 2.30
N VAL A 102 -3.64 4.20 1.83
CA VAL A 102 -3.96 4.07 0.40
C VAL A 102 -4.44 5.41 -0.12
N THR A 103 -3.64 6.03 -1.00
CA THR A 103 -3.87 7.39 -1.49
C THR A 103 -4.26 7.42 -2.97
N ALA A 104 -4.57 8.62 -3.48
CA ALA A 104 -4.69 8.93 -4.89
C ALA A 104 -3.51 9.76 -5.42
N ILE A 105 -2.43 9.90 -4.65
CA ILE A 105 -1.23 10.65 -5.06
C ILE A 105 -0.66 10.01 -6.32
N ASN A 106 -0.64 10.79 -7.40
CA ASN A 106 -0.01 10.41 -8.67
C ASN A 106 0.68 11.61 -9.35
N ASN A 107 0.60 12.78 -8.72
CA ASN A 107 1.26 14.00 -9.13
C ASN A 107 1.99 14.61 -7.91
N PRO A 108 3.33 14.76 -7.96
CA PRO A 108 4.11 15.33 -6.87
C PRO A 108 3.80 16.81 -6.61
N ASP A 109 3.29 17.51 -7.63
CA ASP A 109 2.99 18.94 -7.60
C ASP A 109 1.52 19.23 -7.24
N ASP A 110 0.70 18.19 -6.98
CA ASP A 110 -0.69 18.37 -6.52
C ASP A 110 -0.71 18.97 -5.11
N GLN A 111 -1.69 19.86 -4.87
CA GLN A 111 -1.82 20.62 -3.62
C GLN A 111 -1.97 19.74 -2.38
N PHE A 112 -2.48 18.51 -2.50
CA PHE A 112 -2.70 17.60 -1.39
C PHE A 112 -1.54 16.62 -1.17
N THR A 113 -0.64 16.46 -2.14
CA THR A 113 0.47 15.50 -2.03
C THR A 113 1.31 15.75 -0.78
N ARG A 114 1.85 16.95 -0.63
CA ARG A 114 2.70 17.30 0.53
C ARG A 114 1.95 17.28 1.86
N PRO A 115 0.73 17.81 2.00
CA PRO A 115 -0.05 17.67 3.22
C PRO A 115 -0.30 16.23 3.65
N ILE A 116 -0.62 15.33 2.72
CA ILE A 116 -0.82 13.90 3.01
C ILE A 116 0.49 13.27 3.52
N LEU A 117 1.61 13.47 2.79
CA LEU A 117 2.90 12.88 3.15
C LEU A 117 3.41 13.42 4.49
N LYS A 118 3.20 14.73 4.75
CA LYS A 118 3.53 15.30 6.04
C LYS A 118 2.72 14.67 7.18
N SER A 119 1.40 14.59 7.02
CA SER A 119 0.52 14.06 8.06
C SER A 119 0.83 12.59 8.38
N MET A 120 1.12 11.77 7.37
CA MET A 120 1.51 10.38 7.59
C MET A 120 2.87 10.27 8.28
N ALA A 121 3.85 11.08 7.88
CA ALA A 121 5.18 11.10 8.49
C ALA A 121 5.12 11.52 9.97
N ASP A 122 4.35 12.57 10.30
CA ASP A 122 4.13 13.05 11.67
C ASP A 122 3.52 11.95 12.57
N LEU A 123 2.71 11.05 12.00
CA LEU A 123 2.08 9.93 12.70
C LEU A 123 2.94 8.65 12.74
N GLY A 124 4.12 8.68 12.11
CA GLY A 124 5.02 7.53 12.01
C GLY A 124 4.62 6.49 10.97
N ILE A 125 3.67 6.79 10.10
CA ILE A 125 3.27 5.91 8.99
C ILE A 125 4.34 6.02 7.91
N LYS A 126 4.92 4.89 7.50
CA LYS A 126 6.08 4.87 6.60
C LYS A 126 5.73 4.58 5.16
N ASN A 127 4.62 3.89 4.91
CA ASN A 127 4.28 3.40 3.59
C ASN A 127 2.97 3.99 3.08
N TYR A 128 2.91 4.26 1.78
CA TYR A 128 1.64 4.57 1.14
C TYR A 128 1.58 3.96 -0.27
N ARG A 129 0.37 3.57 -0.67
CA ARG A 129 0.09 3.25 -2.06
C ARG A 129 -0.26 4.54 -2.79
N PHE A 130 0.42 4.83 -3.91
CA PHE A 130 -0.02 5.95 -4.73
C PHE A 130 -1.11 5.60 -5.75
N GLY A 131 -1.67 6.68 -6.37
CA GLY A 131 -2.74 6.57 -7.34
C GLY A 131 -2.28 5.98 -8.67
N TYR A 132 -3.24 5.59 -9.47
CA TYR A 132 -2.96 5.04 -10.79
C TYR A 132 -2.54 6.12 -11.78
N LEU A 133 -1.69 5.72 -12.72
CA LEU A 133 -1.31 6.49 -13.89
C LEU A 133 -1.96 5.88 -15.13
N ASP A 134 -2.44 6.72 -16.02
CA ASP A 134 -3.07 6.30 -17.26
C ASP A 134 -2.13 6.55 -18.44
N TYR A 135 -2.22 5.72 -19.48
CA TYR A 135 -1.59 6.00 -20.76
C TYR A 135 -2.33 7.14 -21.49
N ASP A 136 -1.59 8.14 -21.96
CA ASP A 136 -2.11 9.07 -22.94
C ASP A 136 -2.17 8.38 -24.32
N ASN A 137 -3.37 8.26 -24.87
CA ASN A 137 -3.61 7.60 -26.16
C ASN A 137 -3.00 8.36 -27.37
N LYS A 138 -2.52 9.58 -27.16
CA LYS A 138 -1.85 10.38 -28.19
C LYS A 138 -0.36 10.06 -28.30
N LEU A 139 0.19 9.37 -27.30
CA LEU A 139 1.59 9.00 -27.20
C LEU A 139 1.76 7.48 -27.39
N SER A 140 2.90 7.08 -27.92
CA SER A 140 3.30 5.69 -27.91
C SER A 140 3.56 5.18 -26.49
N VAL A 141 3.58 3.85 -26.29
CA VAL A 141 3.90 3.27 -24.95
C VAL A 141 5.27 3.73 -24.43
N PRO A 142 6.36 3.72 -25.24
CA PRO A 142 7.65 4.24 -24.78
C PRO A 142 7.61 5.71 -24.35
N GLU A 143 6.94 6.58 -25.11
CA GLU A 143 6.80 7.99 -24.76
C GLU A 143 6.05 8.20 -23.44
N ASN A 144 4.98 7.44 -23.21
CA ASN A 144 4.26 7.44 -21.93
C ASN A 144 5.18 7.02 -20.78
N LEU A 145 5.97 5.95 -20.96
CA LEU A 145 6.88 5.48 -19.91
C LEU A 145 7.96 6.52 -19.59
N GLU A 146 8.52 7.20 -20.60
CA GLU A 146 9.49 8.28 -20.34
C GLU A 146 8.85 9.47 -19.59
N LEU A 147 7.61 9.83 -19.93
CA LEU A 147 6.87 10.85 -19.20
C LEU A 147 6.67 10.46 -17.72
N HIS A 148 6.26 9.23 -17.48
CA HIS A 148 6.00 8.75 -16.12
C HIS A 148 7.29 8.52 -15.31
N LYS A 149 8.45 8.25 -15.93
CA LYS A 149 9.74 8.24 -15.22
C LYS A 149 10.02 9.55 -14.52
N ILE A 150 9.70 10.69 -15.16
CA ILE A 150 9.85 12.02 -14.55
C ILE A 150 8.94 12.15 -13.31
N THR A 151 7.72 11.65 -13.40
CA THR A 151 6.78 11.64 -12.26
C THR A 151 7.32 10.80 -11.11
N PHE A 152 7.83 9.59 -11.39
CA PHE A 152 8.41 8.70 -10.38
C PHE A 152 9.66 9.32 -9.73
N GLU A 153 10.53 9.97 -10.52
CA GLU A 153 11.70 10.67 -9.99
C GLU A 153 11.32 11.80 -9.04
N LYS A 154 10.32 12.61 -9.42
CA LYS A 154 9.84 13.69 -8.56
C LYS A 154 9.18 13.16 -7.29
N LEU A 155 8.36 12.09 -7.39
CA LEU A 155 7.75 11.44 -6.22
C LEU A 155 8.83 10.86 -5.29
N GLU A 156 9.85 10.19 -5.82
CA GLU A 156 10.99 9.71 -5.03
C GLU A 156 11.65 10.83 -4.23
N LYS A 157 11.86 11.99 -4.85
CA LYS A 157 12.47 13.17 -4.16
C LYS A 157 11.57 13.65 -3.02
N VAL A 158 10.28 13.80 -3.27
CA VAL A 158 9.31 14.22 -2.24
C VAL A 158 9.21 13.17 -1.13
N ASN A 159 9.18 11.89 -1.45
CA ASN A 159 9.16 10.81 -0.47
C ASN A 159 10.39 10.85 0.45
N ARG A 160 11.56 11.11 -0.13
CA ARG A 160 12.82 11.28 0.63
C ARG A 160 12.75 12.46 1.60
N GLU A 161 12.14 13.58 1.20
CA GLU A 161 11.98 14.77 2.06
C GLU A 161 11.18 14.44 3.34
N TYR A 162 10.17 13.55 3.23
CA TYR A 162 9.32 13.15 4.35
C TYR A 162 9.74 11.83 5.02
N GLY A 163 10.75 11.15 4.50
CA GLY A 163 11.21 9.86 5.02
C GLY A 163 10.16 8.75 4.93
N VAL A 164 9.43 8.72 3.81
CA VAL A 164 8.34 7.77 3.53
C VAL A 164 8.61 6.97 2.26
N HIS A 165 7.93 5.85 2.10
CA HIS A 165 8.00 4.99 0.93
C HIS A 165 6.66 4.98 0.17
N GLY A 166 6.71 5.28 -1.13
CA GLY A 166 5.55 5.16 -2.02
C GLY A 166 5.60 3.87 -2.83
N GLY A 167 4.56 3.04 -2.71
CA GLY A 167 4.40 1.82 -3.49
C GLY A 167 3.39 1.99 -4.62
N TYR A 168 3.79 1.68 -5.86
CA TYR A 168 2.88 1.67 -7.00
C TYR A 168 2.25 0.29 -7.15
N GLN A 169 0.92 0.24 -7.12
CA GLN A 169 0.17 -0.99 -7.39
C GLN A 169 -0.17 -1.04 -8.88
N ASN A 170 0.24 -2.11 -9.57
CA ASN A 170 -0.21 -2.35 -10.93
C ASN A 170 -1.71 -2.68 -10.97
N HIS A 171 -2.37 -2.34 -12.06
CA HIS A 171 -3.79 -2.61 -12.26
C HIS A 171 -4.05 -3.03 -13.71
N SER A 172 -5.00 -3.93 -13.88
CA SER A 172 -5.46 -4.37 -15.22
C SER A 172 -6.08 -3.22 -16.03
N GLY A 173 -6.26 -3.44 -17.31
CA GLY A 173 -6.85 -2.49 -18.24
C GLY A 173 -5.80 -1.56 -18.86
N ARG A 174 -6.14 -0.27 -18.97
CA ARG A 174 -5.31 0.75 -19.64
C ARG A 174 -4.39 1.51 -18.68
N ARG A 175 -4.08 0.93 -17.53
CA ARG A 175 -3.21 1.55 -16.54
C ARG A 175 -1.76 1.28 -16.87
N VAL A 176 -0.92 2.29 -16.66
CA VAL A 176 0.54 2.13 -16.68
C VAL A 176 0.91 1.09 -15.61
N GLY A 177 1.83 0.19 -15.92
CA GLY A 177 2.17 -0.92 -15.03
C GLY A 177 1.24 -2.13 -15.13
N GLY A 178 0.20 -2.11 -16.00
CA GLY A 178 -0.57 -3.31 -16.32
C GLY A 178 0.35 -4.44 -16.81
N PRO A 179 1.19 -4.23 -17.83
CA PRO A 179 2.34 -5.07 -18.09
C PRO A 179 3.42 -4.84 -17.03
N VAL A 180 3.90 -5.89 -16.37
CA VAL A 180 4.92 -5.78 -15.31
C VAL A 180 6.23 -5.13 -15.78
N TRP A 181 6.53 -5.22 -17.06
CA TRP A 181 7.71 -4.60 -17.69
C TRP A 181 7.71 -3.07 -17.62
N ASP A 182 6.54 -2.44 -17.58
CA ASP A 182 6.42 -1.00 -17.34
C ASP A 182 7.02 -0.63 -16.00
N LEU A 183 6.71 -1.41 -14.95
CA LEU A 183 7.23 -1.18 -13.59
C LEU A 183 8.75 -1.31 -13.56
N TYR A 184 9.31 -2.30 -14.26
CA TYR A 184 10.76 -2.42 -14.41
C TYR A 184 11.36 -1.16 -15.05
N HIS A 185 10.78 -0.66 -16.14
CA HIS A 185 11.26 0.56 -16.81
C HIS A 185 11.17 1.80 -15.93
N LEU A 186 10.12 1.92 -15.12
CA LEU A 186 9.90 3.08 -14.25
C LEU A 186 10.79 3.06 -13.01
N LEU A 187 11.14 1.87 -12.49
CA LEU A 187 11.73 1.71 -11.17
C LEU A 187 13.21 1.31 -11.16
N LYS A 188 13.75 0.72 -12.25
CA LYS A 188 15.12 0.16 -12.27
C LYS A 188 16.23 1.13 -11.85
N ASP A 189 16.02 2.45 -12.06
CA ASP A 189 16.99 3.50 -11.77
C ASP A 189 16.56 4.33 -10.53
N ARG A 190 15.58 3.84 -9.73
CA ARG A 190 15.05 4.53 -8.56
C ARG A 190 15.63 3.95 -7.27
N ASN A 191 15.62 4.77 -6.21
CA ASN A 191 16.02 4.28 -4.89
C ASN A 191 14.88 3.49 -4.23
N PRO A 192 15.02 2.17 -4.01
CA PRO A 192 13.98 1.32 -3.44
C PRO A 192 13.62 1.65 -1.99
N GLU A 193 14.38 2.50 -1.31
CA GLU A 193 14.05 2.99 0.02
C GLU A 193 12.83 3.94 -0.01
N PHE A 194 12.65 4.70 -1.10
CA PHE A 194 11.64 5.75 -1.17
C PHE A 194 10.52 5.48 -2.18
N ILE A 195 10.74 4.60 -3.15
CA ILE A 195 9.74 4.28 -4.16
C ILE A 195 9.90 2.84 -4.67
N GLY A 196 8.77 2.15 -4.85
CA GLY A 196 8.75 0.76 -5.30
C GLY A 196 7.37 0.31 -5.77
N VAL A 197 7.11 -0.97 -5.62
CA VAL A 197 5.81 -1.60 -5.92
C VAL A 197 5.14 -2.08 -4.63
N GLN A 198 3.82 -2.20 -4.71
CA GLN A 198 3.00 -2.82 -3.68
C GLN A 198 2.45 -4.14 -4.22
#